data_3ed1a7ae8f9c491726e095c06996e8f3
#
_entry.id   3ed1a7ae8f9c491726e095c06996e8f3
#
_cell.length_a   1.000
_cell.length_b   1.000
_cell.length_c   1.000
_cell.angle_alpha   90.00
_cell.angle_beta   90.00
_cell.angle_gamma   90.00
#
_symmetry.space_group_name_H-M   'P 1'
#
loop_
_entity.id
_entity.type
_entity.pdbx_description
1 polymer ?
#
loop_
_entity_poly.entity_id
_entity_poly.type
_entity_poly.pdbx_seq_one_letter_code
_entity_poly.pdbx_strand_id
1 'polypeptide(L)'
;MGKLLSFAIPCYNSAEYMEHCINTVIAGGEEVEVIIVDDGSTKDNTYEIAKRYEKEYPNIVKAVHQENGGHGEAVNTGLKYATGKFFKVVDSDDWVDAKSYKRMLATLRSFDEGKEPDMVIANYVYEKVGAKRKKVIHYENVFPVEQMFTWNDIDIGKFKVDQYILMHTVVYRTKLLKDCGLSLPKHTFYVDNIFVFEPLPYVKNLYYVNTNFYRYFIGREDQSVNESVMISRIDQQLSVNKRMIDSFLEEDPGNVNCRKYMINYLRIMMEVSSIFLIVSGTKEHLQKKKDLWKYAKDKDEKLYRKLRYSLLGWSVNIPTGLGRWISKKGYKIANNIIGFN
;
A
#
# COMPACT_ATOMS: atom_id res chain seq x y z
N MET A 1 -0.63 9.13 -29.28
CA MET A 1 -0.67 9.81 -27.98
C MET A 1 0.05 8.96 -26.96
N GLY A 2 0.76 9.56 -26.01
CA GLY A 2 1.36 8.82 -24.90
C GLY A 2 0.30 8.21 -23.98
N LYS A 3 0.63 7.16 -23.23
CA LYS A 3 -0.27 6.54 -22.25
C LYS A 3 -0.51 7.47 -21.07
N LEU A 4 -1.76 7.55 -20.62
CA LEU A 4 -2.17 8.38 -19.47
C LEU A 4 -1.89 7.66 -18.15
N LEU A 5 -2.27 6.38 -18.05
CA LEU A 5 -2.17 5.59 -16.82
C LEU A 5 -1.63 4.20 -17.12
N SER A 6 -0.56 3.83 -16.42
CA SER A 6 0.00 2.48 -16.43
C SER A 6 -0.51 1.71 -15.20
N PHE A 7 -1.10 0.57 -15.42
CA PHE A 7 -1.40 -0.39 -14.35
C PHE A 7 -0.33 -1.47 -14.31
N ALA A 8 0.19 -1.76 -13.13
CA ALA A 8 0.96 -2.98 -12.88
C ALA A 8 0.07 -3.98 -12.13
N ILE A 9 -0.04 -5.19 -12.66
CA ILE A 9 -0.79 -6.29 -12.04
C ILE A 9 0.23 -7.40 -11.71
N PRO A 10 0.73 -7.47 -10.46
CA PRO A 10 1.57 -8.56 -10.01
C PRO A 10 0.73 -9.84 -9.89
N CYS A 11 1.16 -10.91 -10.56
CA CYS A 11 0.47 -12.20 -10.62
C CYS A 11 1.41 -13.33 -10.19
N TYR A 12 0.95 -14.20 -9.30
CA TYR A 12 1.63 -15.43 -8.94
C TYR A 12 0.61 -16.51 -8.60
N ASN A 13 0.48 -17.53 -9.47
CA ASN A 13 -0.55 -18.56 -9.37
C ASN A 13 -1.94 -17.92 -9.20
N SER A 14 -2.31 -17.04 -10.13
CA SER A 14 -3.47 -16.13 -10.03
C SER A 14 -4.56 -16.46 -11.05
N ALA A 15 -4.46 -17.56 -11.78
CA ALA A 15 -5.35 -17.91 -12.91
C ALA A 15 -6.83 -17.89 -12.53
N GLU A 16 -7.16 -18.24 -11.28
CA GLU A 16 -8.54 -18.33 -10.81
C GLU A 16 -9.27 -16.97 -10.77
N TYR A 17 -8.54 -15.85 -10.54
CA TYR A 17 -9.16 -14.55 -10.27
C TYR A 17 -8.61 -13.37 -11.09
N MET A 18 -7.43 -13.48 -11.71
CA MET A 18 -6.80 -12.38 -12.42
C MET A 18 -7.60 -11.80 -13.58
N GLU A 19 -8.44 -12.59 -14.23
CA GLU A 19 -9.24 -12.13 -15.37
C GLU A 19 -10.25 -11.06 -14.97
N HIS A 20 -10.83 -11.15 -13.78
CA HIS A 20 -11.72 -10.11 -13.27
C HIS A 20 -10.98 -8.79 -13.11
N CYS A 21 -9.81 -8.80 -12.50
CA CYS A 21 -8.92 -7.64 -12.38
C CYS A 21 -8.64 -7.02 -13.75
N ILE A 22 -8.08 -7.82 -14.67
CA ILE A 22 -7.67 -7.38 -16.01
C ILE A 22 -8.84 -6.72 -16.76
N ASN A 23 -10.01 -7.38 -16.78
CA ASN A 23 -11.20 -6.88 -17.48
C ASN A 23 -11.65 -5.51 -16.99
N THR A 24 -11.49 -5.22 -15.70
CA THR A 24 -11.86 -3.90 -15.17
C THR A 24 -10.90 -2.80 -15.57
N VAL A 25 -9.59 -3.08 -15.68
CA VAL A 25 -8.59 -2.06 -16.00
C VAL A 25 -8.41 -1.82 -17.50
N ILE A 26 -8.58 -2.84 -18.36
CA ILE A 26 -8.55 -2.66 -19.83
C ILE A 26 -9.71 -1.82 -20.35
N ALA A 27 -10.79 -1.69 -19.56
CA ALA A 27 -11.94 -0.83 -19.89
C ALA A 27 -11.58 0.66 -20.06
N GLY A 28 -10.39 1.09 -19.68
CA GLY A 28 -9.85 2.42 -19.96
C GLY A 28 -9.50 2.67 -21.43
N GLY A 29 -9.40 1.62 -22.26
CA GLY A 29 -9.10 1.73 -23.68
C GLY A 29 -7.65 2.13 -24.01
N GLU A 30 -7.44 2.76 -25.16
CA GLU A 30 -6.10 3.03 -25.71
C GLU A 30 -5.26 4.03 -24.90
N GLU A 31 -5.87 4.81 -24.02
CA GLU A 31 -5.14 5.78 -23.17
C GLU A 31 -4.46 5.13 -21.96
N VAL A 32 -4.76 3.85 -21.67
CA VAL A 32 -4.11 3.11 -20.58
C VAL A 32 -3.19 2.03 -21.14
N GLU A 33 -2.28 1.58 -20.29
CA GLU A 33 -1.54 0.35 -20.48
C GLU A 33 -1.64 -0.53 -19.23
N VAL A 34 -1.62 -1.82 -19.44
CA VAL A 34 -1.75 -2.84 -18.38
C VAL A 34 -0.58 -3.78 -18.48
N ILE A 35 0.32 -3.72 -17.52
CA ILE A 35 1.51 -4.56 -17.45
C ILE A 35 1.19 -5.69 -16.49
N ILE A 36 0.90 -6.87 -17.05
CA ILE A 36 0.65 -8.09 -16.28
C ILE A 36 2.01 -8.76 -16.05
N VAL A 37 2.43 -8.83 -14.81
CA VAL A 37 3.72 -9.42 -14.45
C VAL A 37 3.48 -10.77 -13.79
N ASP A 38 3.73 -11.84 -14.53
CA ASP A 38 3.77 -13.19 -13.99
C ASP A 38 5.10 -13.42 -13.29
N ASP A 39 5.05 -13.55 -11.96
CA ASP A 39 6.19 -13.72 -11.08
C ASP A 39 6.58 -15.21 -10.91
N GLY A 40 6.74 -15.91 -12.03
CA GLY A 40 7.19 -17.30 -12.05
C GLY A 40 6.12 -18.28 -11.57
N SER A 41 4.90 -18.15 -12.03
CA SER A 41 3.81 -19.11 -11.74
C SER A 41 4.15 -20.50 -12.26
N THR A 42 3.94 -21.53 -11.42
CA THR A 42 4.25 -22.91 -11.75
C THR A 42 3.11 -23.88 -11.47
N LYS A 43 2.02 -23.41 -10.86
CA LYS A 43 0.92 -24.27 -10.42
C LYS A 43 -0.34 -24.14 -11.28
N ASP A 44 -0.40 -23.13 -12.11
CA ASP A 44 -1.56 -22.82 -12.95
C ASP A 44 -1.12 -22.13 -14.26
N ASN A 45 -2.08 -21.74 -15.08
CA ASN A 45 -1.88 -21.11 -16.38
C ASN A 45 -1.92 -19.58 -16.34
N THR A 46 -1.43 -18.97 -15.26
CA THR A 46 -1.39 -17.50 -15.08
C THR A 46 -0.71 -16.81 -16.27
N TYR A 47 0.48 -17.28 -16.69
CA TYR A 47 1.21 -16.65 -17.80
C TYR A 47 0.50 -16.81 -19.16
N GLU A 48 -0.08 -17.96 -19.41
CA GLU A 48 -0.85 -18.21 -20.64
C GLU A 48 -2.06 -17.29 -20.74
N ILE A 49 -2.74 -17.02 -19.62
CA ILE A 49 -3.82 -16.03 -19.54
C ILE A 49 -3.27 -14.64 -19.88
N ALA A 50 -2.16 -14.21 -19.26
CA ALA A 50 -1.54 -12.92 -19.55
C ALA A 50 -1.19 -12.77 -21.04
N LYS A 51 -0.62 -13.82 -21.67
CA LYS A 51 -0.28 -13.83 -23.10
C LYS A 51 -1.53 -13.78 -24.00
N ARG A 52 -2.63 -14.43 -23.59
CA ARG A 52 -3.89 -14.33 -24.30
C ARG A 52 -4.39 -12.88 -24.33
N TYR A 53 -4.40 -12.18 -23.19
CA TYR A 53 -4.80 -10.77 -23.13
C TYR A 53 -3.86 -9.86 -23.91
N GLU A 54 -2.55 -10.09 -23.91
CA GLU A 54 -1.60 -9.33 -24.74
C GLU A 54 -1.92 -9.50 -26.24
N LYS A 55 -2.24 -10.71 -26.68
CA LYS A 55 -2.63 -10.97 -28.08
C LYS A 55 -3.96 -10.32 -28.46
N GLU A 56 -4.92 -10.30 -27.53
CA GLU A 56 -6.26 -9.75 -27.74
C GLU A 56 -6.27 -8.22 -27.70
N TYR A 57 -5.42 -7.62 -26.87
CA TYR A 57 -5.29 -6.17 -26.64
C TYR A 57 -3.85 -5.67 -26.82
N PRO A 58 -3.23 -5.82 -27.99
CA PRO A 58 -1.77 -5.61 -28.19
C PRO A 58 -1.32 -4.18 -27.93
N ASN A 59 -2.23 -3.19 -28.02
CA ASN A 59 -1.92 -1.79 -27.76
C ASN A 59 -2.12 -1.40 -26.26
N ILE A 60 -2.75 -2.27 -25.46
CA ILE A 60 -3.13 -1.96 -24.09
C ILE A 60 -2.36 -2.85 -23.12
N VAL A 61 -2.28 -4.16 -23.41
CA VAL A 61 -1.74 -5.16 -22.50
C VAL A 61 -0.33 -5.55 -22.90
N LYS A 62 0.54 -5.65 -21.89
CA LYS A 62 1.88 -6.24 -21.96
C LYS A 62 2.00 -7.36 -20.95
N ALA A 63 2.28 -8.58 -21.40
CA ALA A 63 2.58 -9.71 -20.54
C ALA A 63 4.09 -9.84 -20.34
N VAL A 64 4.51 -9.88 -19.09
CA VAL A 64 5.91 -10.06 -18.69
C VAL A 64 6.01 -11.28 -17.80
N HIS A 65 6.92 -12.20 -18.13
CA HIS A 65 7.27 -13.33 -17.28
C HIS A 65 8.64 -13.10 -16.66
N GLN A 66 8.79 -13.41 -15.39
CA GLN A 66 10.06 -13.33 -14.67
C GLN A 66 10.25 -14.53 -13.73
N GLU A 67 11.48 -14.79 -13.34
CA GLU A 67 11.76 -15.67 -12.21
C GLU A 67 11.12 -15.09 -10.93
N ASN A 68 10.56 -15.97 -10.08
CA ASN A 68 9.89 -15.52 -8.86
C ASN A 68 10.82 -14.65 -8.01
N GLY A 69 10.41 -13.41 -7.80
CA GLY A 69 11.07 -12.42 -6.95
C GLY A 69 10.16 -11.91 -5.84
N GLY A 70 8.90 -12.36 -5.82
CA GLY A 70 7.85 -11.90 -4.91
C GLY A 70 7.15 -10.64 -5.40
N HIS A 71 6.06 -10.29 -4.72
CA HIS A 71 5.17 -9.19 -5.08
C HIS A 71 5.94 -7.87 -5.38
N GLY A 72 6.91 -7.49 -4.53
CA GLY A 72 7.69 -6.27 -4.72
C GLY A 72 8.47 -6.25 -6.04
N GLU A 73 9.09 -7.36 -6.42
CA GLU A 73 9.83 -7.43 -7.68
C GLU A 73 8.90 -7.39 -8.89
N ALA A 74 7.71 -7.98 -8.80
CA ALA A 74 6.71 -7.86 -9.85
C ALA A 74 6.23 -6.40 -10.01
N VAL A 75 6.06 -5.66 -8.92
CA VAL A 75 5.76 -4.22 -8.96
C VAL A 75 6.92 -3.42 -9.56
N ASN A 76 8.19 -3.70 -9.19
CA ASN A 76 9.37 -3.07 -9.78
C ASN A 76 9.41 -3.28 -11.30
N THR A 77 9.15 -4.50 -11.73
CA THR A 77 9.08 -4.85 -13.16
C THR A 77 7.95 -4.08 -13.85
N GLY A 78 6.76 -4.02 -13.24
CA GLY A 78 5.66 -3.19 -13.74
C GLY A 78 6.06 -1.73 -13.91
N LEU A 79 6.70 -1.13 -12.90
CA LEU A 79 7.19 0.27 -12.96
C LEU A 79 8.28 0.47 -14.03
N LYS A 80 9.15 -0.50 -14.21
CA LYS A 80 10.19 -0.47 -15.25
C LYS A 80 9.59 -0.35 -16.65
N TYR A 81 8.53 -1.12 -16.93
CA TYR A 81 7.87 -1.10 -18.24
C TYR A 81 6.83 0.02 -18.39
N ALA A 82 6.42 0.68 -17.31
CA ALA A 82 5.44 1.75 -17.35
C ALA A 82 5.89 2.93 -18.19
N THR A 83 5.03 3.36 -19.15
CA THR A 83 5.23 4.52 -20.04
C THR A 83 4.18 5.62 -19.80
N GLY A 84 3.10 5.33 -19.10
CA GLY A 84 2.05 6.28 -18.80
C GLY A 84 2.50 7.40 -17.87
N LYS A 85 1.82 8.56 -17.99
CA LYS A 85 2.08 9.71 -17.10
C LYS A 85 1.92 9.36 -15.63
N PHE A 86 0.94 8.51 -15.33
CA PHE A 86 0.64 8.03 -13.99
C PHE A 86 0.80 6.51 -13.87
N PHE A 87 1.04 6.05 -12.65
CA PHE A 87 1.26 4.64 -12.32
C PHE A 87 0.36 4.19 -11.17
N LYS A 88 -0.24 3.02 -11.31
CA LYS A 88 -1.09 2.37 -10.32
C LYS A 88 -0.79 0.88 -10.22
N VAL A 89 -0.64 0.37 -9.01
CA VAL A 89 -0.63 -1.08 -8.76
C VAL A 89 -2.07 -1.53 -8.48
N VAL A 90 -2.48 -2.64 -9.08
CA VAL A 90 -3.72 -3.35 -8.75
C VAL A 90 -3.36 -4.81 -8.52
N ASP A 91 -3.62 -5.31 -7.33
CA ASP A 91 -3.38 -6.72 -7.01
C ASP A 91 -4.30 -7.64 -7.84
N SER A 92 -3.81 -8.80 -8.24
CA SER A 92 -4.50 -9.67 -9.20
C SER A 92 -5.85 -10.24 -8.71
N ASP A 93 -6.11 -10.17 -7.40
CA ASP A 93 -7.39 -10.55 -6.78
C ASP A 93 -8.32 -9.36 -6.49
N ASP A 94 -7.88 -8.14 -6.82
CA ASP A 94 -8.62 -6.90 -6.65
C ASP A 94 -9.13 -6.35 -7.99
N TRP A 95 -9.91 -5.26 -7.97
CA TRP A 95 -10.41 -4.64 -9.19
C TRP A 95 -10.71 -3.15 -9.02
N VAL A 96 -11.05 -2.47 -10.11
CA VAL A 96 -11.48 -1.06 -10.10
C VAL A 96 -12.97 -0.92 -10.44
N ASP A 97 -13.65 0.01 -9.78
CA ASP A 97 -15.06 0.31 -10.05
C ASP A 97 -15.22 1.07 -11.36
N ALA A 98 -16.05 0.58 -12.27
CA ALA A 98 -16.19 1.14 -13.61
C ALA A 98 -16.59 2.62 -13.66
N LYS A 99 -17.52 3.06 -12.78
CA LYS A 99 -17.96 4.47 -12.71
C LYS A 99 -16.87 5.36 -12.14
N SER A 100 -16.23 4.91 -11.07
CA SER A 100 -15.13 5.63 -10.43
C SER A 100 -13.89 5.69 -11.32
N TYR A 101 -13.65 4.65 -12.11
CA TYR A 101 -12.56 4.59 -13.07
C TYR A 101 -12.73 5.64 -14.19
N LYS A 102 -13.93 5.76 -14.77
CA LYS A 102 -14.23 6.83 -15.74
C LYS A 102 -13.96 8.22 -15.17
N ARG A 103 -14.34 8.45 -13.90
CA ARG A 103 -14.08 9.72 -13.22
C ARG A 103 -12.57 9.92 -12.99
N MET A 104 -11.85 8.89 -12.57
CA MET A 104 -10.38 8.94 -12.39
C MET A 104 -9.70 9.33 -13.71
N LEU A 105 -9.99 8.65 -14.81
CA LEU A 105 -9.41 8.97 -16.11
C LEU A 105 -9.76 10.41 -16.58
N ALA A 106 -11.00 10.84 -16.36
CA ALA A 106 -11.37 12.23 -16.66
C ALA A 106 -10.57 13.24 -15.85
N THR A 107 -10.34 12.96 -14.55
CA THR A 107 -9.50 13.79 -13.68
C THR A 107 -8.05 13.80 -14.16
N LEU A 108 -7.46 12.63 -14.44
CA LEU A 108 -6.07 12.56 -14.90
C LEU A 108 -5.83 13.29 -16.22
N ARG A 109 -6.82 13.27 -17.13
CA ARG A 109 -6.77 14.02 -18.41
C ARG A 109 -6.89 15.55 -18.24
N SER A 110 -7.51 16.00 -17.16
CA SER A 110 -7.75 17.43 -16.92
C SER A 110 -6.50 18.19 -16.46
N PHE A 111 -5.43 17.49 -16.10
CA PHE A 111 -4.20 18.15 -15.67
C PHE A 111 -3.40 18.67 -16.86
N ASP A 112 -3.02 19.94 -16.80
CA ASP A 112 -2.11 20.56 -17.78
C ASP A 112 -0.75 19.87 -17.75
N GLU A 113 -0.10 19.81 -18.89
CA GLU A 113 1.25 19.27 -19.01
C GLU A 113 2.24 20.09 -18.15
N GLY A 114 3.00 19.39 -17.32
CA GLY A 114 3.96 20.00 -16.38
C GLY A 114 3.35 20.54 -15.08
N LYS A 115 2.02 20.44 -14.90
CA LYS A 115 1.30 20.83 -13.67
C LYS A 115 0.57 19.66 -13.03
N GLU A 116 0.90 18.44 -13.43
CA GLU A 116 0.31 17.24 -12.87
C GLU A 116 0.66 17.10 -11.39
N PRO A 117 -0.25 16.57 -10.55
CA PRO A 117 0.07 16.21 -9.16
C PRO A 117 1.12 15.09 -9.12
N ASP A 118 1.94 15.09 -8.10
CA ASP A 118 2.89 14.01 -7.83
C ASP A 118 2.15 12.74 -7.37
N MET A 119 1.03 12.92 -6.65
CA MET A 119 0.21 11.84 -6.13
C MET A 119 -1.27 12.20 -6.19
N VAL A 120 -2.06 11.36 -6.84
CA VAL A 120 -3.52 11.39 -6.79
C VAL A 120 -4.01 10.33 -5.81
N ILE A 121 -4.94 10.71 -4.93
CA ILE A 121 -5.52 9.84 -3.90
C ILE A 121 -6.99 9.60 -4.23
N ALA A 122 -7.46 8.37 -4.08
CA ALA A 122 -8.87 8.01 -4.18
C ALA A 122 -9.29 7.09 -3.03
N ASN A 123 -10.58 6.90 -2.85
CA ASN A 123 -11.11 5.97 -1.85
C ASN A 123 -10.91 4.53 -2.29
N TYR A 124 -10.91 3.62 -1.31
CA TYR A 124 -11.03 2.19 -1.56
C TYR A 124 -12.16 1.58 -0.72
N VAL A 125 -12.64 0.44 -1.16
CA VAL A 125 -13.78 -0.26 -0.57
C VAL A 125 -13.36 -1.68 -0.23
N TYR A 126 -13.58 -2.10 0.99
CA TYR A 126 -13.45 -3.49 1.39
C TYR A 126 -14.58 -4.33 0.81
N GLU A 127 -14.23 -5.28 -0.07
CA GLU A 127 -15.14 -6.26 -0.66
C GLU A 127 -15.04 -7.58 0.12
N LYS A 128 -15.62 -7.60 1.32
CA LYS A 128 -15.57 -8.77 2.20
C LYS A 128 -16.71 -9.73 1.87
N VAL A 129 -16.36 -11.01 1.61
CA VAL A 129 -17.33 -12.07 1.36
C VAL A 129 -18.32 -12.19 2.54
N GLY A 130 -19.62 -12.23 2.24
CA GLY A 130 -20.68 -12.34 3.25
C GLY A 130 -20.98 -11.08 4.07
N ALA A 131 -20.24 -9.97 3.87
CA ALA A 131 -20.52 -8.74 4.60
C ALA A 131 -21.80 -8.07 4.11
N LYS A 132 -22.72 -7.75 5.03
CA LYS A 132 -23.98 -7.04 4.70
C LYS A 132 -23.76 -5.57 4.30
N ARG A 133 -22.67 -4.95 4.73
CA ARG A 133 -22.30 -3.57 4.41
C ARG A 133 -20.83 -3.50 4.05
N LYS A 134 -20.54 -2.76 2.99
CA LYS A 134 -19.17 -2.51 2.55
C LYS A 134 -18.57 -1.37 3.38
N LYS A 135 -17.34 -1.54 3.85
CA LYS A 135 -16.59 -0.47 4.50
C LYS A 135 -15.85 0.32 3.43
N VAL A 136 -16.04 1.63 3.43
CA VAL A 136 -15.31 2.56 2.54
C VAL A 136 -14.31 3.33 3.38
N ILE A 137 -13.08 3.41 2.91
CA ILE A 137 -12.08 4.33 3.44
C ILE A 137 -12.00 5.53 2.51
N HIS A 138 -12.37 6.69 3.04
CA HIS A 138 -12.39 7.97 2.35
C HIS A 138 -11.62 9.01 3.17
N TYR A 139 -11.22 10.14 2.54
CA TYR A 139 -10.31 11.11 3.14
C TYR A 139 -10.84 12.55 3.09
N GLU A 140 -12.13 12.77 2.82
CA GLU A 140 -12.75 14.11 2.71
C GLU A 140 -12.66 14.93 4.01
N ASN A 141 -12.45 14.28 5.15
CA ASN A 141 -12.19 14.96 6.42
C ASN A 141 -10.76 15.49 6.55
N VAL A 142 -9.84 15.05 5.68
CA VAL A 142 -8.40 15.38 5.72
C VAL A 142 -7.98 16.18 4.51
N PHE A 143 -8.36 15.71 3.31
CA PHE A 143 -7.90 16.27 2.05
C PHE A 143 -8.90 17.20 1.41
N PRO A 144 -8.45 18.34 0.85
CA PRO A 144 -9.25 19.15 -0.06
C PRO A 144 -9.74 18.31 -1.24
N VAL A 145 -11.06 18.37 -1.52
CA VAL A 145 -11.69 17.54 -2.55
C VAL A 145 -11.59 18.24 -3.91
N GLU A 146 -11.12 17.50 -4.93
CA GLU A 146 -11.08 17.90 -6.34
C GLU A 146 -10.35 19.22 -6.61
N GLN A 147 -9.29 19.45 -5.88
CA GLN A 147 -8.36 20.55 -6.12
C GLN A 147 -6.93 20.14 -5.80
N MET A 148 -5.99 20.85 -6.40
CA MET A 148 -4.57 20.69 -6.08
C MET A 148 -4.29 21.23 -4.69
N PHE A 149 -3.49 20.50 -3.91
CA PHE A 149 -3.06 20.91 -2.57
C PHE A 149 -1.66 20.41 -2.28
N THR A 150 -1.08 20.92 -1.21
CA THR A 150 0.23 20.54 -0.68
C THR A 150 0.09 19.98 0.74
N TRP A 151 1.16 19.46 1.30
CA TRP A 151 1.18 19.05 2.72
C TRP A 151 0.86 20.19 3.69
N ASN A 152 1.05 21.46 3.30
CA ASN A 152 0.72 22.60 4.15
C ASN A 152 -0.78 22.86 4.29
N ASP A 153 -1.55 22.38 3.33
CA ASP A 153 -3.00 22.61 3.25
C ASP A 153 -3.84 21.60 4.07
N ILE A 154 -3.16 20.64 4.72
CA ILE A 154 -3.80 19.55 5.46
C ILE A 154 -3.43 19.54 6.94
N ASP A 155 -4.39 19.19 7.78
CA ASP A 155 -4.19 18.93 9.20
C ASP A 155 -3.99 17.43 9.45
N ILE A 156 -2.76 17.06 9.74
CA ILE A 156 -2.38 15.66 10.00
C ILE A 156 -3.14 15.06 11.21
N GLY A 157 -3.59 15.90 12.14
CA GLY A 157 -4.38 15.46 13.30
C GLY A 157 -5.78 14.95 12.96
N LYS A 158 -6.28 15.24 11.76
CA LYS A 158 -7.60 14.78 11.30
C LYS A 158 -7.62 13.36 10.75
N PHE A 159 -6.46 12.74 10.52
CA PHE A 159 -6.43 11.33 10.13
C PHE A 159 -6.97 10.43 11.24
N LYS A 160 -7.95 9.61 10.91
CA LYS A 160 -8.40 8.53 11.79
C LYS A 160 -7.37 7.39 11.73
N VAL A 161 -7.41 6.51 12.72
CA VAL A 161 -6.45 5.39 12.84
C VAL A 161 -6.46 4.46 11.61
N ASP A 162 -7.61 4.31 10.97
CA ASP A 162 -7.80 3.46 9.78
C ASP A 162 -7.67 4.21 8.45
N GLN A 163 -7.31 5.50 8.47
CA GLN A 163 -7.20 6.34 7.28
C GLN A 163 -5.77 6.58 6.79
N TYR A 164 -4.77 5.79 7.21
CA TYR A 164 -3.43 5.95 6.60
C TYR A 164 -3.45 5.58 5.11
N ILE A 165 -2.62 6.25 4.33
CA ILE A 165 -2.57 6.11 2.87
C ILE A 165 -1.98 4.73 2.53
N LEU A 166 -2.72 3.94 1.78
CA LEU A 166 -2.31 2.61 1.32
C LEU A 166 -2.02 2.61 -0.19
N MET A 167 -1.32 1.58 -0.68
CA MET A 167 -1.09 1.34 -2.10
C MET A 167 -2.40 1.34 -2.91
N HIS A 168 -3.49 0.87 -2.29
CA HIS A 168 -4.83 0.82 -2.90
C HIS A 168 -5.37 2.22 -3.25
N THR A 169 -4.97 3.25 -2.50
CA THR A 169 -5.50 4.61 -2.65
C THR A 169 -4.72 5.49 -3.61
N VAL A 170 -3.44 5.18 -3.84
CA VAL A 170 -2.53 6.08 -4.57
C VAL A 170 -2.44 5.78 -6.05
N VAL A 171 -2.36 6.85 -6.83
CA VAL A 171 -1.93 6.88 -8.23
C VAL A 171 -0.79 7.89 -8.29
N TYR A 172 0.42 7.41 -8.52
CA TYR A 172 1.60 8.28 -8.55
C TYR A 172 1.90 8.79 -9.95
N ARG A 173 2.52 9.95 -10.07
CA ARG A 173 3.19 10.35 -11.29
C ARG A 173 4.37 9.42 -11.55
N THR A 174 4.37 8.72 -12.69
CA THR A 174 5.36 7.67 -13.02
C THR A 174 6.80 8.16 -12.90
N LYS A 175 7.03 9.39 -13.40
CA LYS A 175 8.36 10.01 -13.33
C LYS A 175 8.85 10.19 -11.89
N LEU A 176 7.97 10.54 -10.96
CA LEU A 176 8.35 10.68 -9.53
C LEU A 176 8.87 9.37 -8.96
N LEU A 177 8.17 8.24 -9.20
CA LEU A 177 8.60 6.92 -8.71
C LEU A 177 9.95 6.49 -9.29
N LYS A 178 10.19 6.82 -10.57
CA LYS A 178 11.47 6.52 -11.23
C LYS A 178 12.60 7.42 -10.72
N ASP A 179 12.34 8.71 -10.57
CA ASP A 179 13.34 9.70 -10.15
C ASP A 179 13.74 9.52 -8.67
N CYS A 180 12.83 9.11 -7.78
CA CYS A 180 13.16 8.82 -6.38
C CYS A 180 13.84 7.47 -6.19
N GLY A 181 14.04 6.70 -7.27
CA GLY A 181 14.75 5.42 -7.22
C GLY A 181 14.01 4.33 -6.46
N LEU A 182 12.65 4.38 -6.41
CA LEU A 182 11.86 3.37 -5.72
C LEU A 182 12.22 1.96 -6.20
N SER A 183 12.61 1.10 -5.26
CA SER A 183 12.94 -0.29 -5.52
C SER A 183 12.49 -1.16 -4.35
N LEU A 184 11.49 -1.98 -4.56
CA LEU A 184 10.93 -2.85 -3.52
C LEU A 184 11.78 -4.10 -3.34
N PRO A 185 11.97 -4.61 -2.11
CA PRO A 185 12.79 -5.79 -1.85
C PRO A 185 12.14 -7.07 -2.38
N LYS A 186 12.98 -7.98 -2.89
CA LYS A 186 12.56 -9.32 -3.33
C LYS A 186 12.08 -10.17 -2.16
N HIS A 187 11.20 -11.13 -2.44
CA HIS A 187 10.70 -12.15 -1.50
C HIS A 187 10.27 -11.60 -0.15
N THR A 188 9.71 -10.38 -0.16
CA THR A 188 9.27 -9.68 1.04
C THR A 188 7.79 -9.32 0.92
N PHE A 189 7.00 -9.69 1.94
CA PHE A 189 5.61 -9.25 2.07
C PHE A 189 5.53 -7.86 2.71
N TYR A 190 4.37 -7.23 2.61
CA TYR A 190 4.10 -5.90 3.20
C TYR A 190 4.91 -4.75 2.59
N VAL A 191 5.44 -4.97 1.39
CA VAL A 191 6.19 -3.96 0.60
C VAL A 191 5.30 -2.83 0.07
N ASP A 192 3.99 -3.01 0.08
CA ASP A 192 2.97 -2.00 -0.15
C ASP A 192 3.17 -0.77 0.74
N ASN A 193 3.63 -0.98 1.98
CA ASN A 193 3.98 0.12 2.89
C ASN A 193 5.22 0.88 2.41
N ILE A 194 6.23 0.20 1.88
CA ILE A 194 7.43 0.82 1.29
C ILE A 194 7.03 1.62 0.04
N PHE A 195 6.20 1.01 -0.83
CA PHE A 195 5.70 1.64 -2.06
C PHE A 195 5.03 2.99 -1.81
N VAL A 196 4.30 3.12 -0.70
CA VAL A 196 3.68 4.38 -0.32
C VAL A 196 4.67 5.30 0.39
N PHE A 197 5.46 4.77 1.33
CA PHE A 197 6.21 5.56 2.29
C PHE A 197 7.46 6.23 1.69
N GLU A 198 8.27 5.50 0.93
CA GLU A 198 9.56 6.00 0.40
C GLU A 198 9.41 7.15 -0.60
N PRO A 199 8.35 7.23 -1.45
CA PRO A 199 8.17 8.37 -2.32
C PRO A 199 7.67 9.65 -1.63
N LEU A 200 7.12 9.57 -0.38
CA LEU A 200 6.49 10.72 0.29
C LEU A 200 7.37 11.97 0.41
N PRO A 201 8.68 11.89 0.70
CA PRO A 201 9.56 13.06 0.74
C PRO A 201 9.60 13.86 -0.58
N TYR A 202 9.36 13.21 -1.69
CA TYR A 202 9.41 13.79 -3.04
C TYR A 202 8.05 14.32 -3.52
N VAL A 203 6.96 13.97 -2.82
CA VAL A 203 5.59 14.42 -3.14
C VAL A 203 5.37 15.85 -2.68
N LYS A 204 5.22 16.78 -3.61
CA LYS A 204 4.97 18.20 -3.35
C LYS A 204 3.49 18.54 -3.56
N ASN A 205 2.94 18.10 -4.68
CA ASN A 205 1.57 18.40 -5.11
C ASN A 205 0.71 17.14 -5.04
N LEU A 206 -0.43 17.26 -4.38
CA LEU A 206 -1.39 16.18 -4.18
C LEU A 206 -2.74 16.57 -4.78
N TYR A 207 -3.53 15.57 -5.11
CA TYR A 207 -4.91 15.74 -5.55
C TYR A 207 -5.79 14.63 -4.98
N TYR A 208 -6.95 14.95 -4.44
CA TYR A 208 -7.85 13.95 -3.91
C TYR A 208 -9.15 13.89 -4.73
N VAL A 209 -9.44 12.72 -5.30
CA VAL A 209 -10.68 12.43 -6.01
C VAL A 209 -11.58 11.65 -5.05
N ASN A 210 -12.65 12.28 -4.57
CA ASN A 210 -13.61 11.60 -3.68
C ASN A 210 -14.47 10.61 -4.49
N THR A 211 -13.88 9.47 -4.82
CA THR A 211 -14.53 8.38 -5.58
C THR A 211 -14.06 7.02 -5.09
N ASN A 212 -14.95 6.03 -5.07
CA ASN A 212 -14.69 4.68 -4.56
C ASN A 212 -14.00 3.82 -5.64
N PHE A 213 -12.75 4.16 -5.95
CA PHE A 213 -12.05 3.67 -7.12
C PHE A 213 -11.60 2.21 -7.01
N TYR A 214 -10.89 1.88 -5.93
CA TYR A 214 -10.28 0.56 -5.74
C TYR A 214 -11.22 -0.36 -4.93
N ARG A 215 -11.32 -1.60 -5.36
CA ARG A 215 -12.11 -2.66 -4.72
C ARG A 215 -11.17 -3.70 -4.17
N TYR A 216 -11.00 -3.69 -2.86
CA TYR A 216 -10.09 -4.57 -2.12
C TYR A 216 -10.83 -5.82 -1.65
N PHE A 217 -10.51 -6.96 -2.26
CA PHE A 217 -11.16 -8.23 -1.94
C PHE A 217 -10.61 -8.85 -0.67
N ILE A 218 -11.49 -9.25 0.25
CA ILE A 218 -11.15 -9.97 1.47
C ILE A 218 -12.05 -11.19 1.60
N GLY A 219 -11.47 -12.38 1.74
CA GLY A 219 -12.27 -13.59 1.97
C GLY A 219 -11.57 -14.91 1.69
N ARG A 220 -10.32 -14.89 1.21
CA ARG A 220 -9.52 -16.12 1.07
C ARG A 220 -8.70 -16.38 2.34
N GLU A 221 -8.53 -17.63 2.70
CA GLU A 221 -7.79 -18.05 3.90
C GLU A 221 -6.27 -17.82 3.78
N ASP A 222 -5.73 -17.77 2.57
CA ASP A 222 -4.31 -17.61 2.26
C ASP A 222 -3.85 -16.16 2.16
N GLN A 223 -4.77 -15.18 2.29
CA GLN A 223 -4.43 -13.76 2.17
C GLN A 223 -3.44 -13.30 3.25
N SER A 224 -2.54 -12.41 2.84
CA SER A 224 -1.44 -11.88 3.68
C SER A 224 -1.91 -11.15 4.94
N VAL A 225 -3.15 -10.67 4.97
CA VAL A 225 -3.75 -9.95 6.09
C VAL A 225 -4.29 -10.85 7.21
N ASN A 226 -4.33 -12.17 7.01
CA ASN A 226 -4.78 -13.09 8.06
C ASN A 226 -3.78 -13.14 9.23
N GLU A 227 -4.28 -13.12 10.46
CA GLU A 227 -3.46 -13.06 11.68
C GLU A 227 -2.38 -14.15 11.74
N SER A 228 -2.74 -15.39 11.43
CA SER A 228 -1.80 -16.52 11.43
C SER A 228 -0.70 -16.35 10.37
N VAL A 229 -1.08 -15.86 9.19
CA VAL A 229 -0.13 -15.57 8.10
C VAL A 229 0.80 -14.43 8.49
N MET A 230 0.27 -13.35 9.06
CA MET A 230 1.08 -12.21 9.54
C MET A 230 2.07 -12.62 10.62
N ILE A 231 1.66 -13.47 11.57
CA ILE A 231 2.57 -13.98 12.61
C ILE A 231 3.66 -14.87 12.00
N SER A 232 3.33 -15.73 11.04
CA SER A 232 4.31 -16.60 10.38
C SER A 232 5.34 -15.84 9.55
N ARG A 233 4.98 -14.66 9.06
CA ARG A 233 5.83 -13.79 8.23
C ARG A 233 6.36 -12.57 8.98
N ILE A 234 6.33 -12.60 10.30
CA ILE A 234 6.64 -11.43 11.13
C ILE A 234 8.05 -10.88 10.88
N ASP A 235 9.04 -11.71 10.56
CA ASP A 235 10.40 -11.27 10.28
C ASP A 235 10.48 -10.35 9.05
N GLN A 236 9.65 -10.60 8.04
CA GLN A 236 9.56 -9.74 6.86
C GLN A 236 8.91 -8.39 7.22
N GLN A 237 7.85 -8.39 8.02
CA GLN A 237 7.25 -7.17 8.54
C GLN A 237 8.26 -6.34 9.35
N LEU A 238 9.10 -7.00 10.18
CA LEU A 238 10.16 -6.31 10.94
C LEU A 238 11.23 -5.72 10.02
N SER A 239 11.57 -6.41 8.93
CA SER A 239 12.50 -5.90 7.92
C SER A 239 11.94 -4.65 7.23
N VAL A 240 10.65 -4.68 6.85
CA VAL A 240 9.96 -3.51 6.28
C VAL A 240 9.97 -2.34 7.27
N ASN A 241 9.65 -2.57 8.55
CA ASN A 241 9.69 -1.51 9.56
C ASN A 241 11.07 -0.86 9.70
N LYS A 242 12.13 -1.68 9.72
CA LYS A 242 13.52 -1.17 9.80
C LYS A 242 13.87 -0.34 8.58
N ARG A 243 13.52 -0.82 7.38
CA ARG A 243 13.74 -0.08 6.15
C ARG A 243 12.99 1.26 6.13
N MET A 244 11.72 1.28 6.57
CA MET A 244 10.97 2.54 6.68
C MET A 244 11.59 3.52 7.69
N ILE A 245 12.17 3.02 8.80
CA ILE A 245 12.90 3.87 9.77
C ILE A 245 14.16 4.45 9.10
N ASP A 246 14.93 3.63 8.40
CA ASP A 246 16.15 4.05 7.71
C ASP A 246 15.84 5.10 6.65
N SER A 247 14.87 4.83 5.76
CA SER A 247 14.42 5.76 4.73
C SER A 247 13.94 7.10 5.31
N PHE A 248 13.21 7.08 6.43
CA PHE A 248 12.78 8.32 7.11
C PHE A 248 13.95 9.16 7.64
N LEU A 249 15.05 8.54 8.00
CA LEU A 249 16.25 9.22 8.53
C LEU A 249 17.19 9.68 7.41
N GLU A 250 17.19 8.98 6.29
CA GLU A 250 18.02 9.28 5.13
C GLU A 250 17.44 10.44 4.30
N GLU A 251 16.10 10.49 4.16
CA GLU A 251 15.41 11.45 3.31
C GLU A 251 14.56 12.44 4.14
N ASP A 252 14.98 13.70 4.17
CA ASP A 252 14.17 14.75 4.79
C ASP A 252 13.12 15.28 3.80
N PRO A 253 11.83 15.15 4.09
CA PRO A 253 10.77 15.69 3.21
C PRO A 253 10.79 17.21 3.10
N GLY A 254 11.58 17.93 3.91
CA GLY A 254 11.60 19.39 3.94
C GLY A 254 10.28 20.05 4.36
N ASN A 255 9.20 19.28 4.44
CA ASN A 255 7.88 19.74 4.84
C ASN A 255 7.47 19.16 6.20
N VAL A 256 7.10 20.03 7.13
CA VAL A 256 6.78 19.65 8.53
C VAL A 256 5.57 18.73 8.62
N ASN A 257 4.54 18.93 7.80
CA ASN A 257 3.33 18.09 7.84
C ASN A 257 3.56 16.73 7.17
N CYS A 258 4.30 16.67 6.06
CA CYS A 258 4.77 15.41 5.50
C CYS A 258 5.56 14.61 6.53
N ARG A 259 6.53 15.24 7.18
CA ARG A 259 7.31 14.62 8.26
C ARG A 259 6.45 14.12 9.43
N LYS A 260 5.44 14.90 9.85
CA LYS A 260 4.46 14.45 10.87
C LYS A 260 3.66 13.25 10.40
N TYR A 261 3.20 13.26 9.14
CA TYR A 261 2.47 12.14 8.54
C TYR A 261 3.34 10.87 8.52
N MET A 262 4.58 10.96 8.05
CA MET A 262 5.51 9.82 8.03
C MET A 262 5.77 9.26 9.44
N ILE A 263 5.90 10.10 10.46
CA ILE A 263 6.02 9.65 11.86
C ILE A 263 4.74 8.92 12.30
N ASN A 264 3.56 9.41 11.94
CA ASN A 264 2.31 8.72 12.27
C ASN A 264 2.21 7.36 11.57
N TYR A 265 2.66 7.27 10.32
CA TYR A 265 2.73 6.00 9.60
C TYR A 265 3.67 5.01 10.30
N LEU A 266 4.89 5.45 10.65
CA LEU A 266 5.82 4.62 11.42
C LEU A 266 5.23 4.15 12.76
N ARG A 267 4.47 5.01 13.47
CA ARG A 267 3.76 4.61 14.70
C ARG A 267 2.83 3.44 14.47
N ILE A 268 2.00 3.50 13.42
CA ILE A 268 1.07 2.43 13.07
C ILE A 268 1.83 1.13 12.76
N MET A 269 2.89 1.20 11.96
CA MET A 269 3.68 0.02 11.59
C MET A 269 4.38 -0.61 12.80
N MET A 270 4.95 0.20 13.68
CA MET A 270 5.59 -0.26 14.93
C MET A 270 4.58 -0.90 15.89
N GLU A 271 3.35 -0.37 15.94
CA GLU A 271 2.27 -0.93 16.75
C GLU A 271 1.79 -2.26 16.19
N VAL A 272 1.46 -2.32 14.89
CA VAL A 272 1.00 -3.54 14.21
C VAL A 272 2.00 -4.68 14.45
N SER A 273 3.28 -4.45 14.20
CA SER A 273 4.33 -5.44 14.44
C SER A 273 4.42 -5.85 15.92
N SER A 274 4.35 -4.86 16.84
CA SER A 274 4.40 -5.13 18.28
C SER A 274 3.21 -5.96 18.74
N ILE A 275 2.00 -5.70 18.23
CA ILE A 275 0.79 -6.45 18.57
C ILE A 275 0.91 -7.90 18.13
N PHE A 276 1.31 -8.19 16.88
CA PHE A 276 1.47 -9.58 16.42
C PHE A 276 2.52 -10.36 17.21
N LEU A 277 3.63 -9.71 17.57
CA LEU A 277 4.64 -10.31 18.44
C LEU A 277 4.12 -10.59 19.87
N ILE A 278 3.25 -9.72 20.39
CA ILE A 278 2.59 -9.91 21.69
C ILE A 278 1.50 -11.00 21.58
N VAL A 279 0.73 -11.06 20.50
CA VAL A 279 -0.34 -12.05 20.28
C VAL A 279 0.26 -13.44 20.19
N SER A 280 1.30 -13.63 19.41
CA SER A 280 2.09 -14.88 19.36
C SER A 280 2.61 -15.27 20.75
N GLY A 281 3.19 -14.32 21.50
CA GLY A 281 3.56 -14.46 22.90
C GLY A 281 4.72 -15.39 23.19
N THR A 282 5.43 -15.92 22.16
CA THR A 282 6.64 -16.74 22.35
C THR A 282 7.77 -15.88 22.93
N LYS A 283 8.70 -16.52 23.66
CA LYS A 283 9.89 -15.81 24.19
C LYS A 283 10.69 -15.15 23.07
N GLU A 284 10.84 -15.84 21.95
CA GLU A 284 11.53 -15.34 20.77
C GLU A 284 10.87 -14.07 20.20
N HIS A 285 9.54 -14.11 19.96
CA HIS A 285 8.81 -12.97 19.42
C HIS A 285 8.80 -11.78 20.38
N LEU A 286 8.71 -12.02 21.68
CA LEU A 286 8.84 -10.93 22.66
C LEU A 286 10.25 -10.32 22.68
N GLN A 287 11.29 -11.11 22.37
CA GLN A 287 12.64 -10.59 22.19
C GLN A 287 12.74 -9.78 20.89
N LYS A 288 12.25 -10.30 19.75
CA LYS A 288 12.19 -9.56 18.48
C LYS A 288 11.49 -8.21 18.62
N LYS A 289 10.43 -8.13 19.43
CA LYS A 289 9.78 -6.85 19.75
C LYS A 289 10.74 -5.88 20.44
N LYS A 290 11.49 -6.34 21.45
CA LYS A 290 12.49 -5.47 22.15
C LYS A 290 13.57 -5.02 21.18
N ASP A 291 14.02 -5.91 20.30
CA ASP A 291 15.06 -5.64 19.32
C ASP A 291 14.61 -4.60 18.28
N LEU A 292 13.36 -4.65 17.82
CA LEU A 292 12.79 -3.64 16.93
C LEU A 292 12.77 -2.25 17.58
N TRP A 293 12.30 -2.15 18.84
CA TRP A 293 12.27 -0.88 19.57
C TRP A 293 13.69 -0.38 19.90
N LYS A 294 14.61 -1.31 20.20
CA LYS A 294 16.04 -0.97 20.38
C LYS A 294 16.63 -0.44 19.08
N TYR A 295 16.34 -1.08 17.93
CA TYR A 295 16.77 -0.61 16.62
C TYR A 295 16.37 0.84 16.36
N ALA A 296 15.10 1.18 16.56
CA ALA A 296 14.61 2.55 16.41
C ALA A 296 15.35 3.53 17.33
N LYS A 297 15.67 3.12 18.57
CA LYS A 297 16.42 3.93 19.55
C LYS A 297 17.86 4.13 19.14
N ASP A 298 18.54 3.07 18.71
CA ASP A 298 19.94 3.11 18.31
C ASP A 298 20.15 3.96 17.05
N LYS A 299 19.13 4.00 16.14
CA LYS A 299 19.17 4.82 14.94
C LYS A 299 18.94 6.32 15.23
N ASP A 300 17.90 6.67 15.99
CA ASP A 300 17.61 8.06 16.37
C ASP A 300 16.77 8.12 17.65
N GLU A 301 17.36 8.64 18.72
CA GLU A 301 16.72 8.80 20.03
C GLU A 301 15.49 9.73 19.99
N LYS A 302 15.49 10.77 19.14
CA LYS A 302 14.37 11.72 19.04
C LYS A 302 13.17 11.07 18.35
N LEU A 303 13.42 10.33 17.25
CA LEU A 303 12.39 9.54 16.58
C LEU A 303 11.83 8.48 17.53
N TYR A 304 12.72 7.70 18.18
CA TYR A 304 12.30 6.70 19.16
C TYR A 304 11.36 7.28 20.22
N ARG A 305 11.68 8.43 20.81
CA ARG A 305 10.82 9.08 21.82
C ARG A 305 9.45 9.43 21.24
N LYS A 306 9.38 9.95 20.00
CA LYS A 306 8.11 10.27 19.34
C LYS A 306 7.26 9.03 19.09
N LEU A 307 7.88 7.91 18.71
CA LEU A 307 7.19 6.64 18.51
C LEU A 307 6.78 6.02 19.85
N ARG A 308 7.73 5.88 20.78
CA ARG A 308 7.59 5.13 22.04
C ARG A 308 6.60 5.75 23.03
N TYR A 309 6.58 7.06 23.13
CA TYR A 309 5.72 7.80 24.07
C TYR A 309 4.45 8.36 23.43
N SER A 310 4.13 7.97 22.19
CA SER A 310 2.80 8.13 21.63
C SER A 310 1.80 7.21 22.34
N LEU A 311 0.50 7.51 22.24
CA LEU A 311 -0.56 6.65 22.81
C LEU A 311 -0.42 5.20 22.36
N LEU A 312 -0.24 4.99 21.05
CA LEU A 312 -0.08 3.66 20.46
C LEU A 312 1.22 2.99 20.94
N GLY A 313 2.35 3.68 20.85
CA GLY A 313 3.64 3.16 21.28
C GLY A 313 3.69 2.86 22.78
N TRP A 314 3.02 3.67 23.62
CA TRP A 314 2.89 3.39 25.04
C TRP A 314 2.09 2.12 25.30
N SER A 315 0.93 1.94 24.64
CA SER A 315 0.01 0.82 24.85
C SER A 315 0.67 -0.54 24.64
N VAL A 316 1.47 -0.69 23.57
CA VAL A 316 2.15 -1.95 23.23
C VAL A 316 3.45 -2.18 24.02
N ASN A 317 3.89 -1.19 24.79
CA ASN A 317 5.13 -1.26 25.55
C ASN A 317 4.94 -1.16 27.08
N ILE A 318 3.70 -1.33 27.57
CA ILE A 318 3.44 -1.46 29.01
C ILE A 318 4.21 -2.70 29.51
N PRO A 319 5.10 -2.53 30.51
CA PRO A 319 5.84 -3.65 31.08
C PRO A 319 4.87 -4.62 31.77
N THR A 320 5.25 -5.88 31.89
CA THR A 320 4.54 -6.92 32.61
C THR A 320 3.53 -7.76 31.78
N GLY A 321 3.08 -8.86 32.40
CA GLY A 321 2.03 -9.74 31.84
C GLY A 321 0.68 -9.03 31.70
N LEU A 322 0.37 -8.12 32.61
CA LEU A 322 -0.86 -7.32 32.57
C LEU A 322 -0.89 -6.41 31.34
N GLY A 323 0.22 -5.73 31.03
CA GLY A 323 0.32 -4.90 29.83
C GLY A 323 0.08 -5.70 28.54
N ARG A 324 0.67 -6.88 28.44
CA ARG A 324 0.44 -7.78 27.30
C ARG A 324 -1.02 -8.23 27.19
N TRP A 325 -1.66 -8.51 28.31
CA TRP A 325 -3.07 -8.87 28.35
C TRP A 325 -3.97 -7.72 27.88
N ILE A 326 -3.68 -6.48 28.31
CA ILE A 326 -4.40 -5.28 27.86
C ILE A 326 -4.23 -5.09 26.36
N SER A 327 -3.00 -5.21 25.84
CA SER A 327 -2.73 -5.07 24.39
C SER A 327 -3.47 -6.15 23.58
N LYS A 328 -3.48 -7.42 24.04
CA LYS A 328 -4.23 -8.50 23.39
C LYS A 328 -5.74 -8.25 23.40
N LYS A 329 -6.32 -7.80 24.51
CA LYS A 329 -7.75 -7.47 24.58
C LYS A 329 -8.10 -6.27 23.69
N GLY A 330 -7.29 -5.21 23.74
CA GLY A 330 -7.47 -4.04 22.88
C GLY A 330 -7.45 -4.39 21.40
N TYR A 331 -6.49 -5.22 20.98
CA TYR A 331 -6.42 -5.73 19.62
C TYR A 331 -7.67 -6.53 19.22
N LYS A 332 -8.14 -7.47 20.05
CA LYS A 332 -9.35 -8.25 19.75
C LYS A 332 -10.59 -7.37 19.60
N ILE A 333 -10.73 -6.35 20.46
CA ILE A 333 -11.82 -5.38 20.35
C ILE A 333 -11.71 -4.56 19.06
N ALA A 334 -10.51 -4.04 18.75
CA ALA A 334 -10.25 -3.28 17.54
C ALA A 334 -10.52 -4.14 16.29
N ASN A 335 -10.06 -5.39 16.27
CA ASN A 335 -10.27 -6.31 15.16
C ASN A 335 -11.76 -6.60 14.91
N ASN A 336 -12.56 -6.78 15.98
CA ASN A 336 -14.01 -6.97 15.87
C ASN A 336 -14.74 -5.72 15.37
N ILE A 337 -14.25 -4.52 15.67
CA ILE A 337 -14.85 -3.24 15.26
C ILE A 337 -14.41 -2.86 13.85
N ILE A 338 -13.12 -3.01 13.55
CA ILE A 338 -12.51 -2.61 12.26
C ILE A 338 -12.73 -3.67 11.19
N GLY A 339 -12.91 -4.94 11.58
CA GLY A 339 -13.34 -6.00 10.67
C GLY A 339 -12.25 -6.49 9.71
N PHE A 340 -11.00 -6.63 10.18
CA PHE A 340 -9.93 -7.20 9.38
C PHE A 340 -10.02 -8.75 9.22
N ASN A 341 -10.99 -9.40 9.86
CA ASN A 341 -11.25 -10.86 9.72
C ASN A 341 -12.73 -11.12 9.46
#